data_5d4eb2d1526aae7e0c1ca36cee634412
#
_entry.id   5d4eb2d1526aae7e0c1ca36cee634412
#
_cell.length_a   1.000
_cell.length_b   1.000
_cell.length_c   1.000
_cell.angle_alpha   90.00
_cell.angle_beta   90.00
_cell.angle_gamma   90.00
#
_symmetry.space_group_name_H-M   'P 1'
#
loop_
_entity.id
_entity.type
_entity.pdbx_description
1 polymer ?
#
loop_
_entity_poly.entity_id
_entity_poly.type
_entity_poly.pdbx_seq_one_letter_code
_entity_poly.pdbx_strand_id
1 'polypeptide(L)'
;TGIDVSYHQGNIDWKKVKAAGVQFAIIRAGYRSYGEGKLYPDKQVDNYIPAAINAGIPVGAYIFSQAITEKEAREEADYIISKVSKYKLKLPIVLDYEYVTPTLGRLATAKLSRAKKTKICNAFCARVASKGYTPMVYANRSMLTNDMYADQIDGKYKIWLAQYAKTPTYTGRYDLWQYRSDGKAGGISGKGDLNISYLGY
;
A
#
# COMPACT_ATOMS: atom_id res chain seq x y z
N THR A 1 -7.01 -14.87 -0.09
CA THR A 1 -5.99 -14.31 -1.00
C THR A 1 -6.52 -13.07 -1.69
N GLY A 2 -5.64 -12.12 -1.99
CA GLY A 2 -5.98 -10.87 -2.65
C GLY A 2 -4.91 -10.41 -3.61
N ILE A 3 -5.16 -9.27 -4.23
CA ILE A 3 -4.26 -8.62 -5.19
C ILE A 3 -4.02 -7.17 -4.77
N ASP A 4 -2.89 -6.62 -5.17
CA ASP A 4 -2.73 -5.18 -5.24
C ASP A 4 -2.40 -4.76 -6.67
N VAL A 5 -2.92 -3.60 -7.07
CA VAL A 5 -2.88 -3.14 -8.45
C VAL A 5 -2.74 -1.63 -8.55
N SER A 6 -2.19 -1.20 -9.67
CA SER A 6 -2.10 0.20 -10.09
C SER A 6 -2.41 0.31 -11.58
N TYR A 7 -2.31 1.49 -12.16
CA TYR A 7 -2.51 1.69 -13.60
C TYR A 7 -1.61 0.79 -14.48
N HIS A 8 -0.52 0.26 -13.92
CA HIS A 8 0.39 -0.63 -14.65
C HIS A 8 -0.27 -1.94 -15.11
N GLN A 9 -1.34 -2.39 -14.45
CA GLN A 9 -2.09 -3.58 -14.83
C GLN A 9 -3.03 -3.36 -16.04
N GLY A 10 -3.14 -2.11 -16.54
CA GLY A 10 -3.94 -1.80 -17.72
C GLY A 10 -5.44 -2.07 -17.52
N ASN A 11 -6.06 -2.79 -18.45
CA ASN A 11 -7.47 -3.15 -18.32
C ASN A 11 -7.65 -4.38 -17.44
N ILE A 12 -8.51 -4.27 -16.43
CA ILE A 12 -8.84 -5.35 -15.49
C ILE A 12 -10.31 -5.74 -15.66
N ASP A 13 -10.55 -7.03 -15.91
CA ASP A 13 -11.89 -7.61 -15.85
C ASP A 13 -12.19 -8.07 -14.41
N TRP A 14 -12.78 -7.18 -13.62
CA TRP A 14 -13.03 -7.42 -12.19
C TRP A 14 -14.00 -8.57 -11.93
N LYS A 15 -14.90 -8.90 -12.88
CA LYS A 15 -15.77 -10.08 -12.76
C LYS A 15 -14.95 -11.37 -12.86
N LYS A 16 -14.00 -11.42 -13.81
CA LYS A 16 -13.07 -12.56 -13.89
C LYS A 16 -12.12 -12.63 -12.70
N VAL A 17 -11.66 -11.48 -12.19
CA VAL A 17 -10.85 -11.43 -10.95
C VAL A 17 -11.62 -12.06 -9.79
N LYS A 18 -12.89 -11.70 -9.60
CA LYS A 18 -13.76 -12.29 -8.58
C LYS A 18 -13.97 -13.80 -8.80
N ALA A 19 -14.27 -14.20 -10.03
CA ALA A 19 -14.47 -15.60 -10.39
C ALA A 19 -13.21 -16.46 -10.22
N ALA A 20 -12.02 -15.86 -10.31
CA ALA A 20 -10.74 -16.51 -10.02
C ALA A 20 -10.46 -16.69 -8.51
N GLY A 21 -11.38 -16.31 -7.63
CA GLY A 21 -11.28 -16.53 -6.19
C GLY A 21 -10.57 -15.40 -5.43
N VAL A 22 -10.32 -14.26 -6.05
CA VAL A 22 -9.77 -13.09 -5.36
C VAL A 22 -10.78 -12.55 -4.36
N GLN A 23 -10.36 -12.46 -3.11
CA GLN A 23 -11.23 -12.09 -1.98
C GLN A 23 -11.14 -10.60 -1.63
N PHE A 24 -10.06 -9.93 -1.96
CA PHE A 24 -9.86 -8.49 -1.72
C PHE A 24 -8.88 -7.86 -2.71
N ALA A 25 -8.93 -6.55 -2.83
CA ALA A 25 -7.99 -5.78 -3.62
C ALA A 25 -7.51 -4.52 -2.88
N ILE A 26 -6.22 -4.20 -2.99
CA ILE A 26 -5.66 -2.92 -2.56
C ILE A 26 -5.23 -2.15 -3.81
N ILE A 27 -5.84 -0.99 -4.02
CA ILE A 27 -5.73 -0.26 -5.28
C ILE A 27 -4.94 1.02 -5.07
N ARG A 28 -3.96 1.28 -5.93
CA ARG A 28 -3.21 2.54 -5.84
C ARG A 28 -4.11 3.72 -6.16
N ALA A 29 -4.21 4.66 -5.23
CA ALA A 29 -4.98 5.88 -5.43
C ALA A 29 -4.12 7.06 -5.88
N GLY A 30 -2.82 7.02 -5.61
CA GLY A 30 -1.89 8.05 -6.03
C GLY A 30 -0.46 7.75 -5.65
N TYR A 31 0.41 8.70 -5.92
CA TYR A 31 1.83 8.61 -5.61
C TYR A 31 2.46 9.99 -5.42
N ARG A 32 3.53 10.05 -4.63
CA ARG A 32 4.45 11.19 -4.64
C ARG A 32 5.59 10.88 -5.59
N SER A 33 5.85 11.76 -6.54
CA SER A 33 6.94 11.56 -7.50
C SER A 33 8.29 11.52 -6.81
N TYR A 34 9.14 10.60 -7.22
CA TYR A 34 10.44 10.36 -6.60
C TYR A 34 11.49 11.44 -6.94
N GLY A 35 11.25 12.25 -7.96
CA GLY A 35 12.10 13.39 -8.35
C GLY A 35 11.64 14.70 -7.71
N GLU A 36 10.51 15.22 -8.15
CA GLU A 36 10.01 16.54 -7.74
C GLU A 36 9.29 16.54 -6.39
N GLY A 37 8.83 15.38 -5.91
CA GLY A 37 8.06 15.27 -4.68
C GLY A 37 6.61 15.77 -4.79
N LYS A 38 6.09 15.91 -5.99
CA LYS A 38 4.68 16.30 -6.23
C LYS A 38 3.75 15.11 -6.12
N LEU A 39 2.53 15.37 -5.70
CA LEU A 39 1.47 14.38 -5.58
C LEU A 39 0.68 14.26 -6.88
N TYR A 40 0.46 13.03 -7.34
CA TYR A 40 -0.30 12.71 -8.54
C TYR A 40 -1.32 11.60 -8.25
N PRO A 41 -2.51 11.64 -8.89
CA PRO A 41 -3.46 10.54 -8.80
C PRO A 41 -2.96 9.36 -9.64
N ASP A 42 -3.33 8.14 -9.24
CA ASP A 42 -3.24 7.01 -10.15
C ASP A 42 -4.33 7.15 -11.23
N LYS A 43 -3.95 6.92 -12.49
CA LYS A 43 -4.83 7.12 -13.65
C LYS A 43 -6.06 6.22 -13.64
N GLN A 44 -6.03 5.12 -12.90
CA GLN A 44 -7.09 4.12 -12.87
C GLN A 44 -7.90 4.12 -11.55
N VAL A 45 -7.59 5.01 -10.61
CA VAL A 45 -8.24 5.01 -9.31
C VAL A 45 -9.78 5.08 -9.42
N ASP A 46 -10.28 5.99 -10.25
CA ASP A 46 -11.72 6.22 -10.44
C ASP A 46 -12.41 5.16 -11.33
N ASN A 47 -11.63 4.32 -12.00
CA ASN A 47 -12.14 3.18 -12.76
C ASN A 47 -12.08 1.90 -11.92
N TYR A 48 -10.95 1.61 -11.27
CA TYR A 48 -10.74 0.34 -10.58
C TYR A 48 -11.54 0.21 -9.30
N ILE A 49 -11.57 1.23 -8.45
CA ILE A 49 -12.26 1.14 -7.14
C ILE A 49 -13.76 0.83 -7.33
N PRO A 50 -14.54 1.61 -8.09
CA PRO A 50 -15.95 1.30 -8.25
C PRO A 50 -16.18 -0.01 -8.98
N ALA A 51 -15.36 -0.38 -9.97
CA ALA A 51 -15.51 -1.63 -10.69
C ALA A 51 -15.23 -2.87 -9.80
N ALA A 52 -14.23 -2.81 -8.93
CA ALA A 52 -13.94 -3.85 -7.96
C ALA A 52 -15.09 -4.00 -6.94
N ILE A 53 -15.58 -2.88 -6.39
CA ILE A 53 -16.72 -2.87 -5.46
C ILE A 53 -17.96 -3.46 -6.12
N ASN A 54 -18.28 -3.06 -7.36
CA ASN A 54 -19.43 -3.58 -8.12
C ASN A 54 -19.30 -5.07 -8.44
N ALA A 55 -18.07 -5.59 -8.55
CA ALA A 55 -17.82 -7.03 -8.69
C ALA A 55 -17.89 -7.79 -7.34
N GLY A 56 -18.19 -7.11 -6.23
CA GLY A 56 -18.28 -7.71 -4.90
C GLY A 56 -16.91 -8.02 -4.28
N ILE A 57 -15.87 -7.28 -4.66
CA ILE A 57 -14.53 -7.38 -4.08
C ILE A 57 -14.35 -6.24 -3.07
N PRO A 58 -14.09 -6.53 -1.78
CA PRO A 58 -13.71 -5.54 -0.79
C PRO A 58 -12.41 -4.83 -1.20
N VAL A 59 -12.38 -3.50 -1.03
CA VAL A 59 -11.28 -2.64 -1.52
C VAL A 59 -10.65 -1.86 -0.40
N GLY A 60 -9.32 -1.80 -0.40
CA GLY A 60 -8.48 -0.80 0.25
C GLY A 60 -7.75 0.05 -0.77
N ALA A 61 -7.02 1.04 -0.29
CA ALA A 61 -6.28 1.93 -1.17
C ALA A 61 -4.86 2.18 -0.65
N TYR A 62 -3.89 2.37 -1.55
CA TYR A 62 -2.55 2.75 -1.17
C TYR A 62 -2.02 3.97 -1.93
N ILE A 63 -1.07 4.66 -1.31
CA ILE A 63 -0.29 5.72 -1.92
C ILE A 63 1.18 5.32 -1.93
N PHE A 64 1.83 5.36 -3.11
CA PHE A 64 3.28 5.21 -3.19
C PHE A 64 3.94 6.47 -2.64
N SER A 65 4.67 6.32 -1.54
CA SER A 65 5.23 7.42 -0.77
C SER A 65 6.69 7.66 -1.08
N GLN A 66 7.04 8.92 -1.21
CA GLN A 66 8.41 9.42 -1.16
C GLN A 66 8.53 10.56 -0.14
N ALA A 67 7.73 10.50 0.92
CA ALA A 67 7.75 11.48 2.01
C ALA A 67 9.08 11.42 2.78
N ILE A 68 9.71 12.57 2.96
CA ILE A 68 10.95 12.73 3.73
C ILE A 68 10.73 13.57 4.99
N THR A 69 9.51 14.03 5.22
CA THR A 69 9.08 14.74 6.42
C THR A 69 7.73 14.23 6.90
N GLU A 70 7.43 14.42 8.18
CA GLU A 70 6.12 14.11 8.77
C GLU A 70 5.00 14.97 8.19
N LYS A 71 5.33 16.22 7.77
CA LYS A 71 4.39 17.10 7.07
C LYS A 71 3.97 16.48 5.74
N GLU A 72 4.92 16.03 4.92
CA GLU A 72 4.64 15.36 3.65
C GLU A 72 3.83 14.07 3.84
N ALA A 73 4.10 13.30 4.89
CA ALA A 73 3.32 12.11 5.20
C ALA A 73 1.85 12.44 5.51
N ARG A 74 1.59 13.52 6.26
CA ARG A 74 0.21 14.01 6.49
C ARG A 74 -0.45 14.53 5.21
N GLU A 75 0.29 15.20 4.35
CA GLU A 75 -0.19 15.64 3.03
C GLU A 75 -0.57 14.43 2.16
N GLU A 76 0.23 13.37 2.17
CA GLU A 76 -0.09 12.12 1.47
C GLU A 76 -1.36 11.46 2.01
N ALA A 77 -1.55 11.45 3.33
CA ALA A 77 -2.77 10.93 3.95
C ALA A 77 -4.00 11.74 3.52
N ASP A 78 -3.94 13.05 3.58
CA ASP A 78 -5.04 13.93 3.14
C ASP A 78 -5.31 13.77 1.64
N TYR A 79 -4.26 13.64 0.85
CA TYR A 79 -4.37 13.47 -0.59
C TYR A 79 -5.09 12.16 -0.96
N ILE A 80 -4.63 11.02 -0.41
CA ILE A 80 -5.27 9.73 -0.71
C ILE A 80 -6.72 9.70 -0.25
N ILE A 81 -7.02 10.24 0.93
CA ILE A 81 -8.38 10.33 1.46
C ILE A 81 -9.26 11.16 0.52
N SER A 82 -8.76 12.28 -0.02
CA SER A 82 -9.51 13.10 -0.99
C SER A 82 -9.90 12.34 -2.26
N LYS A 83 -9.11 11.34 -2.66
CA LYS A 83 -9.39 10.51 -3.84
C LYS A 83 -10.40 9.40 -3.57
N VAL A 84 -10.42 8.86 -2.35
CA VAL A 84 -11.17 7.64 -2.05
C VAL A 84 -12.38 7.86 -1.15
N SER A 85 -12.57 9.04 -0.55
CA SER A 85 -13.65 9.32 0.41
C SER A 85 -15.07 9.15 -0.16
N LYS A 86 -15.23 9.26 -1.48
CA LYS A 86 -16.50 9.01 -2.19
C LYS A 86 -16.85 7.51 -2.31
N TYR A 87 -15.92 6.61 -1.96
CA TYR A 87 -16.11 5.16 -2.04
C TYR A 87 -16.22 4.54 -0.66
N LYS A 88 -16.94 3.42 -0.56
CA LYS A 88 -17.04 2.64 0.68
C LYS A 88 -15.90 1.64 0.78
N LEU A 89 -14.74 2.08 1.24
CA LEU A 89 -13.61 1.19 1.49
C LEU A 89 -13.93 0.27 2.68
N LYS A 90 -13.58 -1.01 2.56
CA LYS A 90 -13.68 -2.04 3.60
C LYS A 90 -12.32 -2.39 4.20
N LEU A 91 -11.26 -2.02 3.53
CA LEU A 91 -9.88 -2.36 3.83
C LEU A 91 -9.07 -1.10 4.14
N PRO A 92 -7.87 -1.23 4.71
CA PRO A 92 -7.05 -0.09 5.11
C PRO A 92 -6.70 0.90 3.99
N ILE A 93 -6.34 2.10 4.44
CA ILE A 93 -5.58 3.09 3.67
C ILE A 93 -4.10 2.91 4.01
N VAL A 94 -3.28 2.68 3.00
CA VAL A 94 -1.91 2.17 3.14
C VAL A 94 -0.89 3.21 2.67
N LEU A 95 0.14 3.41 3.48
CA LEU A 95 1.38 4.05 3.07
C LEU A 95 2.31 2.99 2.49
N ASP A 96 2.54 3.02 1.20
CA ASP A 96 3.56 2.20 0.53
C ASP A 96 4.91 2.92 0.64
N TYR A 97 5.71 2.50 1.65
CA TYR A 97 6.95 3.17 2.04
C TYR A 97 8.15 2.34 1.66
N GLU A 98 8.68 2.59 0.47
CA GLU A 98 9.80 1.84 -0.09
C GLU A 98 10.75 2.71 -0.92
N TYR A 99 11.98 2.25 -1.07
CA TYR A 99 12.91 2.86 -2.00
C TYR A 99 12.52 2.52 -3.45
N VAL A 100 12.66 3.50 -4.36
CA VAL A 100 12.59 3.24 -5.81
C VAL A 100 13.74 2.31 -6.22
N THR A 101 14.95 2.71 -5.83
CA THR A 101 16.17 1.88 -5.84
C THR A 101 17.02 2.29 -4.62
N PRO A 102 18.09 1.58 -4.28
CA PRO A 102 18.97 1.97 -3.17
C PRO A 102 19.59 3.37 -3.29
N THR A 103 19.64 3.93 -4.49
CA THR A 103 20.34 5.20 -4.77
C THR A 103 19.46 6.25 -5.45
N LEU A 104 18.29 5.87 -5.94
CA LEU A 104 17.40 6.75 -6.68
C LEU A 104 16.14 7.09 -5.87
N GLY A 105 15.72 8.34 -5.97
CA GLY A 105 14.51 8.86 -5.36
C GLY A 105 14.77 9.60 -4.06
N ARG A 106 13.80 10.42 -3.68
CA ARG A 106 13.88 11.33 -2.53
C ARG A 106 14.15 10.60 -1.23
N LEU A 107 13.48 9.46 -1.03
CA LEU A 107 13.64 8.66 0.18
C LEU A 107 15.05 8.10 0.32
N ALA A 108 15.67 7.66 -0.77
CA ALA A 108 17.03 7.14 -0.76
C ALA A 108 18.08 8.26 -0.56
N THR A 109 17.90 9.39 -1.26
CA THR A 109 18.87 10.49 -1.24
C THR A 109 18.82 11.34 0.02
N ALA A 110 17.68 11.36 0.72
CA ALA A 110 17.51 12.11 1.97
C ALA A 110 18.29 11.53 3.16
N LYS A 111 18.79 10.29 3.05
CA LYS A 111 19.60 9.61 4.09
C LYS A 111 18.99 9.71 5.50
N LEU A 112 17.70 9.49 5.60
CA LEU A 112 16.95 9.59 6.85
C LEU A 112 17.36 8.51 7.85
N SER A 113 17.41 8.87 9.14
CA SER A 113 17.60 7.90 10.20
C SER A 113 16.39 6.96 10.34
N ARG A 114 16.58 5.79 10.97
CA ARG A 114 15.49 4.85 11.30
C ARG A 114 14.37 5.54 12.09
N ALA A 115 14.74 6.32 13.10
CA ALA A 115 13.78 7.06 13.92
C ALA A 115 12.96 8.05 13.09
N LYS A 116 13.58 8.73 12.12
CA LYS A 116 12.88 9.69 11.26
C LYS A 116 11.89 9.00 10.32
N LYS A 117 12.28 7.90 9.69
CA LYS A 117 11.39 7.10 8.85
C LYS A 117 10.20 6.55 9.65
N THR A 118 10.44 6.07 10.87
CA THR A 118 9.38 5.61 11.77
C THR A 118 8.39 6.73 12.10
N LYS A 119 8.87 7.94 12.42
CA LYS A 119 8.01 9.10 12.68
C LYS A 119 7.18 9.51 11.45
N ILE A 120 7.74 9.42 10.26
CA ILE A 120 7.04 9.69 9.00
C ILE A 120 5.89 8.69 8.81
N CYS A 121 6.15 7.40 8.97
CA CYS A 121 5.12 6.36 8.89
C CYS A 121 4.01 6.58 9.93
N ASN A 122 4.39 6.85 11.18
CA ASN A 122 3.42 7.12 12.25
C ASN A 122 2.60 8.39 12.01
N ALA A 123 3.19 9.43 11.42
CA ALA A 123 2.47 10.66 11.08
C ALA A 123 1.38 10.43 10.01
N PHE A 124 1.67 9.62 8.99
CA PHE A 124 0.66 9.18 8.01
C PHE A 124 -0.45 8.40 8.69
N CYS A 125 -0.10 7.38 9.46
CA CYS A 125 -1.07 6.51 10.13
C CYS A 125 -1.96 7.27 11.11
N ALA A 126 -1.40 8.16 11.92
CA ALA A 126 -2.16 9.00 12.84
C ALA A 126 -3.15 9.90 12.08
N ARG A 127 -2.73 10.47 10.94
CA ARG A 127 -3.60 11.30 10.12
C ARG A 127 -4.74 10.51 9.51
N VAL A 128 -4.49 9.33 8.96
CA VAL A 128 -5.51 8.41 8.41
C VAL A 128 -6.49 8.00 9.50
N ALA A 129 -6.01 7.60 10.68
CA ALA A 129 -6.84 7.22 11.82
C ALA A 129 -7.74 8.36 12.30
N SER A 130 -7.22 9.61 12.35
CA SER A 130 -7.99 10.80 12.74
C SER A 130 -9.15 11.11 11.80
N LYS A 131 -9.14 10.55 10.59
CA LYS A 131 -10.22 10.68 9.59
C LYS A 131 -11.17 9.49 9.57
N GLY A 132 -11.04 8.55 10.52
CA GLY A 132 -11.95 7.42 10.69
C GLY A 132 -11.61 6.20 9.80
N TYR A 133 -10.44 6.18 9.17
CA TYR A 133 -9.97 5.03 8.38
C TYR A 133 -8.98 4.18 9.16
N THR A 134 -8.88 2.91 8.78
CA THR A 134 -7.84 2.01 9.31
C THR A 134 -6.52 2.26 8.57
N PRO A 135 -5.44 2.70 9.24
CA PRO A 135 -4.15 2.89 8.61
C PRO A 135 -3.33 1.60 8.55
N MET A 136 -2.46 1.52 7.55
CA MET A 136 -1.49 0.43 7.37
C MET A 136 -0.22 0.96 6.74
N VAL A 137 0.92 0.37 7.07
CA VAL A 137 2.21 0.62 6.41
C VAL A 137 2.63 -0.62 5.64
N TYR A 138 2.87 -0.46 4.34
CA TYR A 138 3.54 -1.45 3.52
C TYR A 138 5.02 -1.15 3.44
N ALA A 139 5.83 -2.15 3.67
CA ALA A 139 7.27 -2.11 3.44
C ALA A 139 7.82 -3.52 3.22
N ASN A 140 8.96 -3.60 2.53
CA ASN A 140 9.64 -4.87 2.39
C ASN A 140 10.36 -5.27 3.70
N ARG A 141 10.73 -6.55 3.78
CA ARG A 141 11.40 -7.11 4.96
C ARG A 141 12.63 -6.30 5.38
N SER A 142 13.46 -5.87 4.43
CA SER A 142 14.67 -5.10 4.74
C SER A 142 14.34 -3.75 5.38
N MET A 143 13.37 -3.02 4.82
CA MET A 143 12.89 -1.75 5.40
C MET A 143 12.39 -1.94 6.83
N LEU A 144 11.53 -2.94 7.05
CA LEU A 144 10.96 -3.22 8.38
C LEU A 144 12.03 -3.61 9.40
N THR A 145 13.07 -4.31 8.97
CA THR A 145 14.14 -4.79 9.87
C THR A 145 15.21 -3.74 10.13
N ASN A 146 15.64 -3.02 9.08
CA ASN A 146 16.85 -2.21 9.10
C ASN A 146 16.61 -0.70 9.06
N ASP A 147 15.51 -0.27 8.42
CA ASP A 147 15.29 1.13 8.06
C ASP A 147 14.26 1.84 8.93
N MET A 148 13.50 1.11 9.73
CA MET A 148 12.53 1.66 10.69
C MET A 148 12.47 0.83 11.97
N TYR A 149 11.87 1.38 13.00
CA TYR A 149 11.52 0.66 14.23
C TYR A 149 10.09 0.14 14.09
N ALA A 150 9.93 -1.03 13.45
CA ALA A 150 8.62 -1.57 13.12
C ALA A 150 7.76 -1.85 14.36
N ASP A 151 8.36 -2.19 15.50
CA ASP A 151 7.71 -2.36 16.81
C ASP A 151 7.05 -1.07 17.33
N GLN A 152 7.52 0.11 16.90
CA GLN A 152 6.90 1.40 17.21
C GLN A 152 5.73 1.74 16.27
N ILE A 153 5.48 0.93 15.25
CA ILE A 153 4.37 1.05 14.30
C ILE A 153 3.32 -0.01 14.59
N ASP A 154 3.71 -1.28 14.66
CA ASP A 154 2.82 -2.44 14.75
C ASP A 154 2.03 -2.54 16.06
N GLY A 155 2.52 -1.90 17.12
CA GLY A 155 1.79 -1.77 18.38
C GLY A 155 0.52 -0.91 18.29
N LYS A 156 0.38 -0.09 17.24
CA LYS A 156 -0.75 0.84 17.04
C LYS A 156 -1.45 0.66 15.71
N TYR A 157 -0.70 0.32 14.66
CA TYR A 157 -1.15 0.31 13.29
C TYR A 157 -0.84 -1.03 12.62
N LYS A 158 -1.45 -1.28 11.48
CA LYS A 158 -1.27 -2.51 10.74
C LYS A 158 -0.03 -2.48 9.86
N ILE A 159 0.57 -3.65 9.64
CA ILE A 159 1.73 -3.84 8.76
C ILE A 159 1.37 -4.76 7.60
N TRP A 160 1.76 -4.36 6.42
CA TRP A 160 1.75 -5.17 5.21
C TRP A 160 3.18 -5.47 4.79
N LEU A 161 3.60 -6.70 5.02
CA LEU A 161 4.94 -7.20 4.72
C LEU A 161 5.06 -7.54 3.24
N ALA A 162 6.10 -7.03 2.56
CA ALA A 162 6.54 -7.56 1.28
C ALA A 162 7.77 -8.45 1.47
N GLN A 163 7.60 -9.71 1.16
CA GLN A 163 8.69 -10.69 1.12
C GLN A 163 8.32 -11.83 0.19
N TYR A 164 9.01 -11.94 -0.95
CA TYR A 164 8.74 -12.95 -1.97
C TYR A 164 9.43 -14.26 -1.59
N ALA A 165 8.68 -15.14 -0.93
CA ALA A 165 9.16 -16.39 -0.40
C ALA A 165 8.00 -17.41 -0.27
N LYS A 166 8.32 -18.69 -0.07
CA LYS A 166 7.31 -19.71 0.27
C LYS A 166 6.79 -19.50 1.71
N THR A 167 7.66 -19.06 2.59
CA THR A 167 7.37 -18.77 3.99
C THR A 167 8.13 -17.50 4.38
N PRO A 168 7.49 -16.54 5.02
CA PRO A 168 8.18 -15.32 5.45
C PRO A 168 9.19 -15.64 6.57
N THR A 169 10.33 -14.95 6.51
CA THR A 169 11.38 -15.02 7.53
C THR A 169 11.42 -13.75 8.39
N TYR A 170 10.53 -12.81 8.14
CA TYR A 170 10.35 -11.66 9.02
C TYR A 170 9.73 -12.11 10.34
N THR A 171 10.33 -11.69 11.45
CA THR A 171 9.94 -12.13 12.80
C THR A 171 9.03 -11.15 13.53
N GLY A 172 8.84 -9.95 12.98
CA GLY A 172 7.90 -8.96 13.52
C GLY A 172 6.45 -9.28 13.16
N ARG A 173 5.52 -8.53 13.76
CA ARG A 173 4.10 -8.66 13.45
C ARG A 173 3.78 -8.10 12.07
N TYR A 174 2.90 -8.76 11.35
CA TYR A 174 2.28 -8.25 10.12
C TYR A 174 0.85 -8.79 9.99
N ASP A 175 0.02 -8.04 9.28
CA ASP A 175 -1.42 -8.31 9.09
C ASP A 175 -1.76 -8.70 7.65
N LEU A 176 -0.91 -8.27 6.70
CA LEU A 176 -0.93 -8.66 5.29
C LEU A 176 0.46 -9.10 4.86
N TRP A 177 0.52 -10.01 3.90
CA TRP A 177 1.76 -10.48 3.29
C TRP A 177 1.64 -10.51 1.77
N GLN A 178 2.44 -9.68 1.08
CA GLN A 178 2.68 -9.76 -0.35
C GLN A 178 3.77 -10.79 -0.60
N TYR A 179 3.39 -11.93 -1.15
CA TYR A 179 4.29 -13.09 -1.29
C TYR A 179 4.82 -13.30 -2.71
N ARG A 180 4.24 -12.62 -3.71
CA ARG A 180 4.66 -12.67 -5.12
C ARG A 180 4.38 -11.35 -5.82
N SER A 181 5.28 -10.98 -6.76
CA SER A 181 5.11 -9.86 -7.69
C SER A 181 4.97 -10.31 -9.15
N ASP A 182 4.99 -11.61 -9.40
CA ASP A 182 4.91 -12.21 -10.73
C ASP A 182 3.74 -13.20 -10.85
N GLY A 183 2.76 -13.08 -9.98
CA GLY A 183 1.58 -13.93 -9.96
C GLY A 183 0.66 -13.69 -11.16
N LYS A 184 -0.20 -14.66 -11.42
CA LYS A 184 -1.29 -14.53 -12.39
C LYS A 184 -2.61 -14.55 -11.66
N ALA A 185 -3.46 -13.57 -11.94
CA ALA A 185 -4.85 -13.57 -11.50
C ALA A 185 -5.75 -13.50 -12.74
N GLY A 186 -6.79 -14.31 -12.76
CA GLY A 186 -7.78 -14.24 -13.85
C GLY A 186 -8.34 -12.82 -13.96
N GLY A 187 -8.49 -12.31 -15.19
CA GLY A 187 -8.99 -10.95 -15.41
C GLY A 187 -7.91 -9.86 -15.46
N ILE A 188 -6.65 -10.18 -15.14
CA ILE A 188 -5.51 -9.27 -15.30
C ILE A 188 -4.61 -9.79 -16.44
N SER A 189 -4.27 -8.92 -17.38
CA SER A 189 -3.32 -9.23 -18.43
C SER A 189 -1.90 -9.03 -17.91
N GLY A 190 -1.12 -10.12 -17.79
CA GLY A 190 0.25 -10.06 -17.32
C GLY A 190 0.43 -10.48 -15.87
N LYS A 191 1.49 -9.96 -15.26
CA LYS A 191 1.86 -10.26 -13.87
C LYS A 191 1.17 -9.32 -12.90
N GLY A 192 0.89 -9.81 -11.71
CA GLY A 192 0.31 -9.03 -10.61
C GLY A 192 0.85 -9.46 -9.26
N ASP A 193 0.66 -8.60 -8.30
CA ASP A 193 1.06 -8.82 -6.92
C ASP A 193 0.00 -9.65 -6.19
N LEU A 194 0.44 -10.70 -5.51
CA LEU A 194 -0.45 -11.60 -4.77
C LEU A 194 -0.22 -11.50 -3.27
N ASN A 195 -1.32 -11.51 -2.54
CA ASN A 195 -1.34 -11.23 -1.12
C ASN A 195 -2.13 -12.28 -0.31
N ILE A 196 -1.71 -12.46 0.94
CA ILE A 196 -2.47 -13.19 1.96
C ILE A 196 -2.82 -12.21 3.07
N SER A 197 -4.10 -12.20 3.46
CA SER A 197 -4.60 -11.42 4.59
C SER A 197 -4.77 -12.30 5.82
N TYR A 198 -4.35 -11.78 6.96
CA TYR A 198 -4.59 -12.33 8.31
C TYR A 198 -5.63 -11.51 9.08
N LEU A 199 -6.31 -10.59 8.40
CA LEU A 199 -7.27 -9.66 9.01
C LEU A 199 -8.71 -10.20 9.10
N GLY A 200 -8.95 -11.44 8.64
CA GLY A 200 -10.28 -12.06 8.79
C GLY A 200 -11.39 -11.45 7.90
N TYR A 201 -11.06 -11.02 6.67
CA TYR A 201 -12.06 -10.55 5.71
C TYR A 201 -12.70 -11.70 4.93
#